data_f7cdc75f1443b6e162f5a3b8cce0c943
#
_entry.id   f7cdc75f1443b6e162f5a3b8cce0c943
#
_cell.length_a   1.000
_cell.length_b   1.000
_cell.length_c   1.000
_cell.angle_alpha   90.00
_cell.angle_beta   90.00
_cell.angle_gamma   90.00
#
_symmetry.space_group_name_H-M   'P 1'
#
loop_
_entity.id
_entity.type
_entity.pdbx_description
1 polymer ?
#
loop_
_entity_poly.entity_id
_entity_poly.type
_entity_poly.pdbx_seq_one_letter_code
_entity_poly.pdbx_strand_id
1 'polypeptide(L)'
;MSENSGPTPPTVSDFRSAYNAFADGVSYPDGTIQIWLNTASGSVNNPAALDPNRWGQFWVIGCMLFAAHFIALNKREDRAAEFEGVTGTATPGVVASKAIGGASVSYDVGSSIEDGGGHWNLTIYGRQYLRFARMAGMGGVQVSGGSYVGPYNGPAWPGVIYPR
;
A
#
# COMPACT_ATOMS: atom_id res chain seq x y z
N MET A 1 18.09 -6.14 -32.36
CA MET A 1 17.64 -6.66 -31.07
C MET A 1 17.14 -5.48 -30.29
N SER A 2 15.81 -5.30 -30.21
CA SER A 2 15.24 -4.25 -29.38
C SER A 2 15.37 -4.70 -27.92
N GLU A 3 16.18 -4.02 -27.14
CA GLU A 3 16.15 -4.15 -25.69
C GLU A 3 14.73 -3.81 -25.24
N ASN A 4 14.02 -4.82 -24.79
CA ASN A 4 12.72 -4.65 -24.14
C ASN A 4 13.02 -4.08 -22.74
N SER A 5 13.41 -2.80 -22.67
CA SER A 5 13.59 -2.11 -21.41
C SER A 5 12.21 -1.95 -20.79
N GLY A 6 11.93 -2.72 -19.74
CA GLY A 6 10.74 -2.57 -18.92
C GLY A 6 10.53 -1.12 -18.46
N PRO A 7 9.37 -0.80 -17.89
CA PRO A 7 9.10 0.56 -17.45
C PRO A 7 10.16 1.03 -16.44
N THR A 8 10.62 2.27 -16.60
CA THR A 8 11.62 2.87 -15.72
C THR A 8 11.00 3.12 -14.34
N PRO A 9 11.65 2.70 -13.23
CA PRO A 9 11.20 2.98 -11.89
C PRO A 9 11.04 4.48 -11.63
N PRO A 10 10.01 4.91 -10.89
CA PRO A 10 9.83 6.31 -10.55
C PRO A 10 10.97 6.80 -9.64
N THR A 11 11.40 8.03 -9.88
CA THR A 11 12.43 8.71 -9.08
C THR A 11 11.80 9.46 -7.89
N VAL A 12 12.65 9.90 -6.94
CA VAL A 12 12.22 10.79 -5.85
C VAL A 12 11.65 12.09 -6.39
N SER A 13 12.23 12.62 -7.48
CA SER A 13 11.73 13.84 -8.13
C SER A 13 10.32 13.64 -8.71
N ASP A 14 10.08 12.52 -9.38
CA ASP A 14 8.75 12.18 -9.91
C ASP A 14 7.73 12.04 -8.78
N PHE A 15 8.12 11.39 -7.69
CA PHE A 15 7.28 11.22 -6.52
C PHE A 15 6.87 12.56 -5.89
N ARG A 16 7.84 13.48 -5.67
CA ARG A 16 7.56 14.80 -5.10
C ARG A 16 6.71 15.67 -6.03
N SER A 17 6.92 15.55 -7.32
CA SER A 17 6.13 16.26 -8.33
C SER A 17 4.67 15.78 -8.36
N ALA A 18 4.46 14.49 -8.16
CA ALA A 18 3.12 13.89 -8.11
C ALA A 18 2.40 14.15 -6.78
N TYR A 19 3.14 14.19 -5.67
CA TYR A 19 2.57 14.31 -4.32
C TYR A 19 3.19 15.48 -3.56
N ASN A 20 2.65 16.68 -3.73
CA ASN A 20 3.11 17.91 -3.07
C ASN A 20 3.09 17.82 -1.52
N ALA A 21 2.26 16.94 -0.94
CA ALA A 21 2.23 16.68 0.50
C ALA A 21 3.58 16.17 1.06
N PHE A 22 4.46 15.64 0.22
CA PHE A 22 5.79 15.14 0.56
C PHE A 22 6.92 16.04 0.04
N ALA A 23 6.63 17.29 -0.32
CA ALA A 23 7.61 18.21 -0.87
C ALA A 23 8.69 18.64 0.15
N ASP A 24 8.35 18.69 1.44
CA ASP A 24 9.29 19.07 2.50
C ASP A 24 10.35 17.97 2.73
N GLY A 25 11.59 18.26 2.33
CA GLY A 25 12.72 17.34 2.44
C GLY A 25 13.21 17.11 3.87
N VAL A 26 12.84 17.97 4.81
CA VAL A 26 13.18 17.80 6.24
C VAL A 26 12.24 16.76 6.87
N SER A 27 10.94 16.93 6.67
CA SER A 27 9.93 15.99 7.19
C SER A 27 9.91 14.66 6.44
N TYR A 28 10.32 14.65 5.18
CA TYR A 28 10.32 13.48 4.29
C TYR A 28 11.65 13.39 3.53
N PRO A 29 12.72 12.86 4.16
CA PRO A 29 14.04 12.75 3.53
C PRO A 29 14.02 11.92 2.26
N ASP A 30 14.81 12.33 1.25
CA ASP A 30 14.92 11.62 -0.03
C ASP A 30 15.28 10.15 0.13
N GLY A 31 16.17 9.82 1.08
CA GLY A 31 16.55 8.45 1.38
C GLY A 31 15.37 7.58 1.80
N THR A 32 14.46 8.11 2.62
CA THR A 32 13.25 7.39 3.03
C THR A 32 12.33 7.14 1.84
N ILE A 33 12.12 8.15 1.00
CA ILE A 33 11.29 8.01 -0.21
C ILE A 33 11.92 6.97 -1.15
N GLN A 34 13.24 7.05 -1.36
CA GLN A 34 13.95 6.14 -2.26
C GLN A 34 13.87 4.68 -1.81
N ILE A 35 13.95 4.42 -0.50
CA ILE A 35 13.83 3.05 0.05
C ILE A 35 12.45 2.46 -0.32
N TRP A 36 11.37 3.20 -0.11
CA TRP A 36 10.04 2.71 -0.41
C TRP A 36 9.76 2.56 -1.91
N LEU A 37 10.29 3.46 -2.74
CA LEU A 37 10.22 3.34 -4.20
C LEU A 37 10.99 2.10 -4.69
N ASN A 38 12.19 1.86 -4.18
CA ASN A 38 13.00 0.69 -4.51
C ASN A 38 12.32 -0.60 -4.06
N THR A 39 11.69 -0.58 -2.89
CA THR A 39 10.92 -1.72 -2.38
C THR A 39 9.75 -2.05 -3.30
N ALA A 40 9.00 -1.04 -3.73
CA ALA A 40 7.85 -1.23 -4.61
C ALA A 40 8.26 -1.68 -6.03
N SER A 41 9.32 -1.10 -6.58
CA SER A 41 9.76 -1.37 -7.96
C SER A 41 10.60 -2.65 -8.13
N GLY A 42 11.00 -3.30 -7.03
CA GLY A 42 11.85 -4.49 -7.07
C GLY A 42 13.33 -4.23 -7.29
N SER A 43 13.77 -2.98 -7.23
CA SER A 43 15.17 -2.62 -7.41
C SER A 43 16.12 -3.25 -6.39
N VAL A 44 15.60 -3.77 -5.29
CA VAL A 44 16.34 -4.45 -4.22
C VAL A 44 16.07 -5.96 -4.16
N ASN A 45 15.76 -6.58 -5.30
CA ASN A 45 15.48 -8.02 -5.41
C ASN A 45 14.40 -8.49 -4.40
N ASN A 46 13.30 -7.76 -4.33
CA ASN A 46 12.20 -8.01 -3.42
C ASN A 46 11.10 -8.83 -4.10
N PRO A 47 10.80 -10.06 -3.62
CA PRO A 47 9.73 -10.89 -4.20
C PRO A 47 8.32 -10.29 -4.01
N ALA A 48 8.16 -9.34 -3.11
CA ALA A 48 6.90 -8.62 -2.89
C ALA A 48 6.75 -7.37 -3.77
N ALA A 49 7.73 -7.09 -4.64
CA ALA A 49 7.69 -5.95 -5.54
C ALA A 49 6.54 -6.05 -6.55
N LEU A 50 6.09 -4.91 -7.01
CA LEU A 50 5.07 -4.83 -8.05
C LEU A 50 5.64 -5.33 -9.39
N ASP A 51 5.02 -6.36 -9.96
CA ASP A 51 5.41 -6.87 -11.27
C ASP A 51 4.95 -5.92 -12.38
N PRO A 52 5.88 -5.33 -13.16
CA PRO A 52 5.53 -4.39 -14.23
C PRO A 52 4.61 -5.00 -15.29
N ASN A 53 4.76 -6.30 -15.58
CA ASN A 53 3.95 -6.97 -16.59
C ASN A 53 2.49 -7.12 -16.16
N ARG A 54 2.25 -7.32 -14.86
CA ARG A 54 0.91 -7.44 -14.29
C ARG A 54 0.25 -6.08 -14.08
N TRP A 55 1.02 -5.08 -13.66
CA TRP A 55 0.52 -3.72 -13.42
C TRP A 55 0.40 -2.89 -14.71
N GLY A 56 1.17 -3.22 -15.77
CA GLY A 56 1.16 -2.52 -17.04
C GLY A 56 1.30 -1.01 -16.86
N GLN A 57 0.40 -0.25 -17.47
CA GLN A 57 0.39 1.22 -17.39
C GLN A 57 0.22 1.79 -15.96
N PHE A 58 -0.29 1.01 -15.02
CA PHE A 58 -0.48 1.43 -13.63
C PHE A 58 0.74 1.18 -12.74
N TRP A 59 1.81 0.59 -13.27
CA TRP A 59 2.96 0.20 -12.47
C TRP A 59 3.64 1.37 -11.77
N VAL A 60 3.92 2.45 -12.48
CA VAL A 60 4.58 3.64 -11.92
C VAL A 60 3.74 4.27 -10.81
N ILE A 61 2.45 4.48 -11.07
CA ILE A 61 1.56 5.04 -10.04
C ILE A 61 1.37 4.07 -8.87
N GLY A 62 1.36 2.78 -9.11
CA GLY A 62 1.33 1.75 -8.07
C GLY A 62 2.53 1.83 -7.14
N CYS A 63 3.76 1.95 -7.69
CA CYS A 63 4.98 2.12 -6.91
C CYS A 63 4.94 3.41 -6.06
N MET A 64 4.49 4.52 -6.65
CA MET A 64 4.39 5.79 -5.93
C MET A 64 3.33 5.74 -4.82
N LEU A 65 2.16 5.15 -5.06
CA LEU A 65 1.11 5.00 -4.05
C LEU A 65 1.52 4.07 -2.91
N PHE A 66 2.23 3.00 -3.23
CA PHE A 66 2.84 2.11 -2.23
C PHE A 66 3.78 2.90 -1.32
N ALA A 67 4.73 3.64 -1.90
CA ALA A 67 5.67 4.46 -1.14
C ALA A 67 4.95 5.51 -0.28
N ALA A 68 4.00 6.26 -0.86
CA ALA A 68 3.23 7.28 -0.16
C ALA A 68 2.45 6.71 1.04
N HIS A 69 1.90 5.51 0.90
CA HIS A 69 1.17 4.82 1.97
C HIS A 69 2.07 4.56 3.18
N PHE A 70 3.22 3.91 2.97
CA PHE A 70 4.12 3.56 4.07
C PHE A 70 4.80 4.78 4.69
N ILE A 71 5.17 5.79 3.90
CA ILE A 71 5.72 7.06 4.42
C ILE A 71 4.68 7.76 5.29
N ALA A 72 3.41 7.80 4.88
CA ALA A 72 2.34 8.39 5.66
C ALA A 72 2.06 7.63 6.96
N LEU A 73 2.15 6.29 6.96
CA LEU A 73 2.02 5.47 8.16
C LEU A 73 3.16 5.77 9.14
N ASN A 74 4.41 5.70 8.69
CA ASN A 74 5.57 5.99 9.54
C ASN A 74 5.45 7.37 10.19
N LYS A 75 5.03 8.39 9.43
CA LYS A 75 4.85 9.74 9.98
C LYS A 75 3.73 9.83 11.02
N ARG A 76 2.69 9.01 10.90
CA ARG A 76 1.64 8.92 11.93
C ARG A 76 2.16 8.26 13.20
N GLU A 77 2.98 7.22 13.07
CA GLU A 77 3.62 6.53 14.19
C GLU A 77 4.60 7.44 14.92
N ASP A 78 5.43 8.21 14.20
CA ASP A 78 6.32 9.21 14.78
C ASP A 78 5.55 10.23 15.60
N ARG A 79 4.45 10.77 15.06
CA ARG A 79 3.61 11.75 15.79
C ARG A 79 2.92 11.13 17.00
N ALA A 80 2.47 9.89 16.92
CA ALA A 80 1.87 9.21 18.05
C ALA A 80 2.91 9.00 19.16
N ALA A 81 4.13 8.63 18.81
CA ALA A 81 5.25 8.47 19.73
C ALA A 81 5.63 9.80 20.42
N GLU A 82 5.61 10.91 19.69
CA GLU A 82 5.86 12.26 20.25
C GLU A 82 4.80 12.65 21.29
N PHE A 83 3.52 12.32 21.08
CA PHE A 83 2.43 12.67 21.98
C PHE A 83 2.31 11.78 23.22
N GLU A 84 2.58 10.50 23.08
CA GLU A 84 2.34 9.50 24.15
C GLU A 84 3.60 9.06 24.87
N GLY A 85 4.77 9.52 24.45
CA GLY A 85 6.06 9.11 25.02
C GLY A 85 6.35 7.61 24.90
N VAL A 86 5.58 6.91 24.06
CA VAL A 86 5.66 5.46 23.85
C VAL A 86 6.17 5.19 22.45
N THR A 87 7.37 4.67 22.35
CA THR A 87 7.95 4.23 21.10
C THR A 87 7.23 2.99 20.55
N GLY A 88 6.53 3.13 19.45
CA GLY A 88 6.31 2.03 18.49
C GLY A 88 5.22 1.00 18.78
N THR A 89 4.34 1.19 19.78
CA THR A 89 3.34 0.16 20.12
C THR A 89 1.87 0.53 19.84
N ALA A 90 1.58 1.78 19.53
CA ALA A 90 0.22 2.16 19.17
C ALA A 90 -0.05 1.82 17.69
N THR A 91 -0.83 0.78 17.44
CA THR A 91 -1.39 0.53 16.10
C THR A 91 -2.55 1.51 15.90
N PRO A 92 -2.37 2.61 15.16
CA PRO A 92 -3.44 3.58 14.95
C PRO A 92 -4.47 2.96 14.02
N GLY A 93 -5.60 2.56 14.59
CA GLY A 93 -6.77 2.18 13.81
C GLY A 93 -7.33 3.36 13.00
N VAL A 94 -8.31 3.07 12.14
CA VAL A 94 -9.12 4.10 11.49
C VAL A 94 -9.94 4.80 12.58
N VAL A 95 -9.69 6.09 12.79
CA VAL A 95 -10.43 6.86 13.80
C VAL A 95 -11.85 7.08 13.30
N ALA A 96 -12.81 6.37 13.91
CA ALA A 96 -14.24 6.51 13.61
C ALA A 96 -14.88 7.69 14.36
N SER A 97 -14.32 8.05 15.53
CA SER A 97 -14.83 9.20 16.31
C SER A 97 -13.73 9.81 17.16
N LYS A 98 -13.81 11.12 17.37
CA LYS A 98 -12.92 11.87 18.29
C LYS A 98 -13.76 12.83 19.10
N ALA A 99 -13.63 12.77 20.43
CA ALA A 99 -14.27 13.70 21.35
C ALA A 99 -13.19 14.59 21.99
N ILE A 100 -13.35 15.89 21.90
CA ILE A 100 -12.48 16.88 22.54
C ILE A 100 -13.37 17.97 23.14
N GLY A 101 -13.28 18.18 24.46
CA GLY A 101 -13.91 19.30 25.14
C GLY A 101 -15.44 19.39 24.98
N GLY A 102 -16.13 18.26 24.94
CA GLY A 102 -17.60 18.20 24.80
C GLY A 102 -18.13 18.25 23.35
N ALA A 103 -17.25 18.41 22.36
CA ALA A 103 -17.60 18.25 20.96
C ALA A 103 -17.20 16.84 20.48
N SER A 104 -18.14 16.10 19.89
CA SER A 104 -17.85 14.82 19.27
C SER A 104 -17.96 14.96 17.75
N VAL A 105 -16.93 14.50 17.03
CA VAL A 105 -16.94 14.41 15.57
C VAL A 105 -16.98 12.94 15.21
N SER A 106 -18.05 12.53 14.55
CA SER A 106 -18.18 11.17 13.97
C SER A 106 -17.82 11.25 12.49
N TYR A 107 -16.96 10.36 12.06
CA TYR A 107 -16.61 10.20 10.64
C TYR A 107 -17.35 8.98 10.08
N ASP A 108 -18.03 9.17 8.97
CA ASP A 108 -18.53 8.03 8.19
C ASP A 108 -17.35 7.36 7.48
N VAL A 109 -16.74 6.41 8.18
CA VAL A 109 -15.61 5.63 7.64
C VAL A 109 -16.10 4.47 6.76
N GLY A 110 -17.36 4.08 6.87
CA GLY A 110 -17.92 2.92 6.17
C GLY A 110 -17.92 3.08 4.65
N SER A 111 -18.34 4.23 4.15
CA SER A 111 -18.41 4.51 2.70
C SER A 111 -17.05 4.72 2.04
N SER A 112 -16.01 4.98 2.83
CA SER A 112 -14.64 5.26 2.33
C SER A 112 -13.65 4.12 2.51
N ILE A 113 -14.07 3.03 3.17
CA ILE A 113 -13.24 1.84 3.39
C ILE A 113 -13.37 0.90 2.19
N GLU A 114 -12.24 0.50 1.62
CA GLU A 114 -12.20 -0.55 0.61
C GLU A 114 -12.36 -1.92 1.29
N ASP A 115 -13.34 -2.69 0.83
CA ASP A 115 -13.59 -4.03 1.38
C ASP A 115 -12.37 -4.93 1.18
N GLY A 116 -11.99 -5.63 2.25
CA GLY A 116 -10.79 -6.44 2.28
C GLY A 116 -9.46 -5.68 2.28
N GLY A 117 -9.49 -4.36 2.41
CA GLY A 117 -8.29 -3.53 2.30
C GLY A 117 -7.34 -3.58 3.50
N GLY A 118 -7.77 -4.09 4.66
CA GLY A 118 -6.91 -4.21 5.83
C GLY A 118 -6.15 -2.91 6.14
N HIS A 119 -4.83 -3.01 6.34
CA HIS A 119 -3.96 -1.86 6.63
C HIS A 119 -3.94 -0.79 5.54
N TRP A 120 -4.21 -1.14 4.28
CA TRP A 120 -4.28 -0.17 3.19
C TRP A 120 -5.38 0.88 3.39
N ASN A 121 -6.41 0.57 4.16
CA ASN A 121 -7.46 1.52 4.49
C ASN A 121 -7.00 2.64 5.44
N LEU A 122 -5.84 2.51 6.07
CA LEU A 122 -5.33 3.48 7.05
C LEU A 122 -4.92 4.82 6.42
N THR A 123 -4.68 4.85 5.11
CA THR A 123 -4.34 6.08 4.39
C THR A 123 -5.14 6.22 3.10
N ILE A 124 -5.28 7.46 2.61
CA ILE A 124 -5.89 7.73 1.31
C ILE A 124 -5.07 7.09 0.17
N TYR A 125 -3.75 7.07 0.28
CA TYR A 125 -2.83 6.48 -0.70
C TYR A 125 -3.00 4.97 -0.78
N GLY A 126 -3.17 4.30 0.37
CA GLY A 126 -3.41 2.86 0.40
C GLY A 126 -4.74 2.47 -0.24
N ARG A 127 -5.81 3.24 -0.02
CA ARG A 127 -7.10 3.01 -0.69
C ARG A 127 -7.00 3.20 -2.20
N GLN A 128 -6.29 4.23 -2.65
CA GLN A 128 -6.03 4.44 -4.08
C GLN A 128 -5.19 3.30 -4.65
N TYR A 129 -4.15 2.85 -3.93
CA TYR A 129 -3.36 1.69 -4.32
C TYR A 129 -4.23 0.46 -4.57
N LEU A 130 -5.14 0.13 -3.66
CA LEU A 130 -6.05 -1.01 -3.82
C LEU A 130 -6.93 -0.89 -5.08
N ARG A 131 -7.41 0.31 -5.38
CA ARG A 131 -8.22 0.53 -6.59
C ARG A 131 -7.42 0.25 -7.86
N PHE A 132 -6.19 0.75 -7.94
CA PHE A 132 -5.30 0.47 -9.06
C PHE A 132 -4.88 -1.00 -9.12
N ALA A 133 -4.63 -1.64 -7.97
CA ALA A 133 -4.33 -3.06 -7.89
C ALA A 133 -5.47 -3.93 -8.44
N ARG A 134 -6.71 -3.59 -8.12
CA ARG A 134 -7.89 -4.27 -8.67
C ARG A 134 -8.01 -4.07 -10.18
N MET A 135 -7.78 -2.85 -10.68
CA MET A 135 -7.77 -2.58 -12.13
C MET A 135 -6.65 -3.32 -12.85
N ALA A 136 -5.50 -3.50 -12.22
CA ALA A 136 -4.39 -4.28 -12.73
C ALA A 136 -4.61 -5.82 -12.63
N GLY A 137 -5.76 -6.27 -12.14
CA GLY A 137 -6.05 -7.69 -11.94
C GLY A 137 -5.31 -8.32 -10.76
N MET A 138 -4.70 -7.51 -9.90
CA MET A 138 -4.03 -7.93 -8.69
C MET A 138 -4.92 -7.76 -7.46
N GLY A 139 -6.24 -7.90 -7.63
CA GLY A 139 -7.23 -7.73 -6.55
C GLY A 139 -6.69 -8.26 -5.24
N GLY A 140 -6.82 -7.50 -4.15
CA GLY A 140 -6.16 -7.76 -2.88
C GLY A 140 -6.20 -9.23 -2.48
N VAL A 141 -5.05 -9.86 -2.40
CA VAL A 141 -4.93 -11.17 -1.75
C VAL A 141 -5.21 -10.93 -0.28
N GLN A 142 -6.46 -11.09 0.08
CA GLN A 142 -6.82 -11.12 1.47
C GLN A 142 -6.43 -12.51 2.00
N VAL A 143 -5.40 -12.56 2.81
CA VAL A 143 -5.18 -13.68 3.71
C VAL A 143 -6.11 -13.47 4.92
N SER A 144 -7.39 -13.56 4.66
CA SER A 144 -8.41 -13.80 5.67
C SER A 144 -8.70 -15.28 5.60
N GLY A 145 -8.61 -16.01 6.72
CA GLY A 145 -8.70 -17.47 6.83
C GLY A 145 -9.98 -18.14 6.31
N GLY A 146 -10.46 -17.75 5.16
CA GLY A 146 -11.51 -18.39 4.40
C GLY A 146 -10.91 -19.02 3.15
N SER A 147 -11.22 -20.29 2.95
CA SER A 147 -10.81 -21.08 1.79
C SER A 147 -11.12 -20.35 0.48
N TYR A 148 -10.09 -19.79 -0.14
CA TYR A 148 -10.21 -19.28 -1.50
C TYR A 148 -10.14 -20.48 -2.46
N VAL A 149 -11.27 -20.90 -2.99
CA VAL A 149 -11.34 -21.79 -4.14
C VAL A 149 -11.31 -20.93 -5.40
N GLY A 150 -10.14 -20.42 -5.75
CA GLY A 150 -9.93 -19.85 -7.09
C GLY A 150 -9.90 -20.95 -8.14
N PRO A 151 -10.22 -20.65 -9.41
CA PRO A 151 -10.04 -21.63 -10.48
C PRO A 151 -8.53 -21.89 -10.65
N TYR A 152 -8.04 -22.91 -9.97
CA TYR A 152 -6.69 -23.39 -10.11
C TYR A 152 -6.59 -24.16 -11.42
N ASN A 153 -5.98 -23.55 -12.42
CA ASN A 153 -5.75 -24.16 -13.74
C ASN A 153 -4.32 -24.73 -13.84
N GLY A 154 -3.78 -25.24 -12.73
CA GLY A 154 -2.51 -25.93 -12.69
C GLY A 154 -2.66 -27.45 -12.77
N PRO A 155 -1.59 -28.20 -13.11
CA PRO A 155 -1.62 -29.65 -13.13
C PRO A 155 -2.00 -30.19 -11.75
N ALA A 156 -2.94 -31.13 -11.72
CA ALA A 156 -3.41 -31.77 -10.51
C ALA A 156 -2.23 -32.46 -9.77
N TRP A 157 -2.04 -32.11 -8.51
CA TRP A 157 -1.07 -32.84 -7.66
C TRP A 157 -1.62 -34.23 -7.40
N PRO A 158 -0.85 -35.32 -7.69
CA PRO A 158 -1.30 -36.66 -7.38
C PRO A 158 -1.39 -36.84 -5.86
N GLY A 159 -2.59 -37.09 -5.36
CA GLY A 159 -2.86 -37.38 -3.94
C GLY A 159 -3.87 -36.49 -3.22
N VAL A 160 -4.43 -35.46 -3.87
CA VAL A 160 -5.48 -34.63 -3.25
C VAL A 160 -6.85 -35.15 -3.66
N ILE A 161 -7.58 -35.78 -2.73
CA ILE A 161 -8.98 -36.20 -2.91
C ILE A 161 -9.87 -35.01 -2.57
N TYR A 162 -10.60 -34.48 -3.55
CA TYR A 162 -11.64 -33.46 -3.33
C TYR A 162 -12.95 -34.17 -2.98
N PRO A 163 -13.58 -33.96 -1.82
CA PRO A 163 -14.92 -34.46 -1.56
C PRO A 163 -15.91 -33.74 -2.49
N ARG A 164 -16.87 -34.54 -3.03
CA ARG A 164 -17.97 -34.08 -3.88
C ARG A 164 -19.00 -33.31 -3.08
#